data_d484ef8b1cb6e6f614ba6e3494044037
#
_entry.id   d484ef8b1cb6e6f614ba6e3494044037
#
_cell.length_a   1.000
_cell.length_b   1.000
_cell.length_c   1.000
_cell.angle_alpha   90.00
_cell.angle_beta   90.00
_cell.angle_gamma   90.00
#
_symmetry.space_group_name_H-M   'P 1'
#
loop_
_entity.id
_entity.type
_entity.pdbx_description
1 polymer ?
#
loop_
_entity_poly.entity_id
_entity_poly.type
_entity_poly.pdbx_seq_one_letter_code
_entity_poly.pdbx_strand_id
1 'polypeptide(L)'
;MNILCYSCSCNVIYIYNIHIFMMLLNHCLFFFVTLFDEGIKKKLSKWAKGLGAQHSHLMQEGNGGGQPFGYWIANKLILSKIKEALGLDQCKGCFTAAAPISVDTLLYFASLDIPIYEVFGQSECTGPHTVSGPPCWKIGTCGRPMKGTESMLVPSTGELCYRGRHIFMGYMHMPDKTAETIDEDGFLHSGDVAEFDQCHDLEIVGPSGFMKITGRIKELIITAGGENIPPVLIENEVKGACVAVSNCMVIGDKRKYLTLLVSLKVEVDIDAIPSEKLAPDALFIGKDIGSTATTYTEAKVDPLWKKCIDDAVKVANSKTTSNAQIIQKWTWLPTDFCERHGDLTPTLKLKRNVVTDKHASLIDTLYVE
;
A
#
# COMPACT_ATOMS: atom_id res chain seq x y z
N MET A 1 1.24 -17.58 1.03
CA MET A 1 2.44 -18.41 1.28
C MET A 1 3.26 -18.48 0.00
N ASN A 2 4.41 -17.99 0.04
CA ASN A 2 5.66 -18.23 -0.69
C ASN A 2 6.43 -16.93 -0.78
N ILE A 3 7.30 -16.73 0.22
CA ILE A 3 8.47 -15.88 0.05
C ILE A 3 9.37 -16.67 -0.89
N LEU A 4 9.28 -16.40 -2.18
CA LEU A 4 10.30 -16.84 -3.11
C LEU A 4 11.41 -15.79 -3.06
N CYS A 5 12.32 -15.93 -2.08
CA CYS A 5 13.68 -15.47 -2.24
C CYS A 5 14.29 -16.30 -3.37
N TYR A 6 14.09 -15.91 -4.61
CA TYR A 6 14.96 -16.39 -5.67
C TYR A 6 16.24 -15.56 -5.57
N SER A 7 17.24 -16.15 -4.95
CA SER A 7 18.63 -15.83 -5.21
C SER A 7 18.92 -16.29 -6.65
N CYS A 8 18.37 -15.56 -7.60
CA CYS A 8 18.83 -15.65 -8.97
C CYS A 8 20.05 -14.76 -9.08
N SER A 9 20.96 -15.07 -9.96
CA SER A 9 22.20 -14.35 -10.29
C SER A 9 22.06 -12.82 -10.52
N CYS A 10 20.89 -12.24 -10.34
CA CYS A 10 20.56 -10.82 -10.51
C CYS A 10 20.51 -10.01 -9.21
N ASN A 11 20.59 -10.62 -8.01
CA ASN A 11 20.53 -9.93 -6.70
C ASN A 11 19.32 -8.96 -6.54
N VAL A 12 18.16 -9.33 -7.06
CA VAL A 12 16.91 -8.55 -6.99
C VAL A 12 15.90 -9.34 -6.16
N ILE A 13 15.28 -8.68 -5.18
CA ILE A 13 14.25 -9.28 -4.33
C ILE A 13 12.91 -8.63 -4.67
N TYR A 14 11.94 -9.46 -5.06
CA TYR A 14 10.55 -9.07 -5.21
C TYR A 14 9.78 -9.39 -3.93
N ILE A 15 9.18 -8.36 -3.34
CA ILE A 15 8.41 -8.49 -2.11
C ILE A 15 6.93 -8.66 -2.48
N TYR A 16 6.48 -9.90 -2.63
CA TYR A 16 5.08 -10.22 -2.96
C TYR A 16 4.14 -10.14 -1.76
N ASN A 17 4.67 -10.24 -0.55
CA ASN A 17 3.86 -10.18 0.67
C ASN A 17 4.57 -9.36 1.74
N ILE A 18 4.25 -8.08 1.74
CA ILE A 18 4.85 -7.12 2.67
C ILE A 18 4.49 -7.42 4.13
N HIS A 19 3.33 -8.06 4.40
CA HIS A 19 2.95 -8.47 5.74
C HIS A 19 3.90 -9.52 6.33
N ILE A 20 4.28 -10.52 5.54
CA ILE A 20 5.25 -11.55 6.01
C ILE A 20 6.63 -10.93 6.16
N PHE A 21 7.03 -10.04 5.24
CA PHE A 21 8.29 -9.32 5.35
C PHE A 21 8.30 -8.39 6.56
N MET A 22 7.20 -7.70 6.85
CA MET A 22 7.04 -6.88 8.07
C MET A 22 7.00 -7.73 9.35
N MET A 23 6.39 -8.92 9.33
CA MET A 23 6.46 -9.86 10.47
C MET A 23 7.89 -10.32 10.75
N LEU A 24 8.64 -10.68 9.71
CA LEU A 24 10.06 -11.05 9.85
C LEU A 24 10.90 -9.87 10.31
N LEU A 25 10.63 -8.68 9.76
CA LEU A 25 11.31 -7.45 10.16
C LEU A 25 11.00 -7.07 11.60
N ASN A 26 9.73 -7.13 12.02
CA ASN A 26 9.33 -6.88 13.40
C ASN A 26 9.94 -7.91 14.35
N HIS A 27 10.04 -9.18 13.95
CA HIS A 27 10.70 -10.22 14.75
C HIS A 27 12.21 -9.95 14.87
N CYS A 28 12.88 -9.62 13.78
CA CYS A 28 14.32 -9.27 13.79
C CYS A 28 14.57 -7.92 14.49
N LEU A 29 13.71 -6.91 14.29
CA LEU A 29 13.83 -5.63 15.00
C LEU A 29 13.48 -5.79 16.49
N PHE A 30 12.48 -6.59 16.86
CA PHE A 30 12.16 -6.89 18.24
C PHE A 30 13.33 -7.60 18.92
N PHE A 31 13.95 -8.58 18.26
CA PHE A 31 15.17 -9.24 18.76
C PHE A 31 16.35 -8.28 18.90
N PHE A 32 16.50 -7.35 17.96
CA PHE A 32 17.57 -6.33 18.01
C PHE A 32 17.28 -5.22 19.04
N VAL A 33 16.01 -4.85 19.23
CA VAL A 33 15.59 -3.83 20.20
C VAL A 33 15.62 -4.37 21.63
N THR A 34 15.27 -5.64 21.85
CA THR A 34 15.28 -6.26 23.18
C THR A 34 16.69 -6.58 23.71
N LEU A 35 17.69 -6.67 22.84
CA LEU A 35 19.08 -6.90 23.25
C LEU A 35 19.80 -5.65 23.78
N PHE A 36 19.14 -4.48 23.87
CA PHE A 36 19.83 -3.23 24.12
C PHE A 36 19.10 -2.33 25.14
N ASP A 37 19.83 -1.88 26.14
CA ASP A 37 19.42 -0.93 27.18
C ASP A 37 18.77 0.35 26.56
N GLU A 38 17.58 0.73 27.06
CA GLU A 38 16.62 1.61 26.37
C GLU A 38 17.09 3.07 26.13
N GLY A 39 18.12 3.54 26.79
CA GLY A 39 18.51 4.96 26.75
C GLY A 39 19.37 5.35 25.54
N ILE A 40 20.59 4.87 25.45
CA ILE A 40 21.60 5.32 24.47
C ILE A 40 21.32 4.72 23.10
N LYS A 41 20.86 3.49 23.05
CA LYS A 41 20.65 2.76 21.79
C LYS A 41 19.43 3.19 21.04
N LYS A 42 18.35 3.57 21.72
CA LYS A 42 17.18 4.21 21.11
C LYS A 42 17.55 5.54 20.44
N LYS A 43 18.42 6.34 21.10
CA LYS A 43 18.97 7.58 20.53
C LYS A 43 19.83 7.31 19.30
N LEU A 44 20.70 6.30 19.36
CA LEU A 44 21.60 5.93 18.27
C LEU A 44 20.84 5.36 17.06
N SER A 45 19.84 4.51 17.31
CA SER A 45 18.94 4.00 16.26
C SER A 45 18.15 5.14 15.59
N LYS A 46 17.60 6.07 16.38
CA LYS A 46 16.88 7.24 15.84
C LYS A 46 17.80 8.12 15.00
N TRP A 47 19.02 8.34 15.45
CA TRP A 47 20.04 9.10 14.71
C TRP A 47 20.39 8.43 13.37
N ALA A 48 20.67 7.12 13.38
CA ALA A 48 21.02 6.38 12.17
C ALA A 48 19.86 6.34 11.16
N LYS A 49 18.62 6.13 11.63
CA LYS A 49 17.42 6.21 10.80
C LYS A 49 17.22 7.60 10.19
N GLY A 50 17.49 8.66 10.94
CA GLY A 50 17.45 10.02 10.43
C GLY A 50 18.42 10.25 9.26
N LEU A 51 19.64 9.72 9.36
CA LEU A 51 20.64 9.81 8.29
C LEU A 51 20.28 8.90 7.09
N GLY A 52 19.73 7.71 7.33
CA GLY A 52 19.22 6.83 6.27
C GLY A 52 18.09 7.50 5.47
N ALA A 53 17.13 8.12 6.16
CA ALA A 53 16.05 8.88 5.53
C ALA A 53 16.57 10.06 4.69
N GLN A 54 17.52 10.83 5.22
CA GLN A 54 18.15 11.93 4.47
C GLN A 54 18.91 11.43 3.24
N HIS A 55 19.67 10.35 3.37
CA HIS A 55 20.38 9.74 2.25
C HIS A 55 19.39 9.29 1.16
N SER A 56 18.35 8.55 1.54
CA SER A 56 17.31 8.11 0.62
C SER A 56 16.61 9.30 -0.08
N HIS A 57 16.35 10.40 0.64
CA HIS A 57 15.76 11.60 0.06
C HIS A 57 16.69 12.25 -0.99
N LEU A 58 17.99 12.35 -0.70
CA LEU A 58 18.98 12.92 -1.63
C LEU A 58 19.17 12.07 -2.89
N MET A 59 18.87 10.77 -2.83
CA MET A 59 18.98 9.84 -3.97
C MET A 59 17.77 9.88 -4.91
N GLN A 60 16.67 10.51 -4.49
CA GLN A 60 15.45 10.61 -5.31
C GLN A 60 15.58 11.65 -6.42
N GLU A 61 14.70 11.56 -7.41
CA GLU A 61 14.50 12.54 -8.50
C GLU A 61 15.74 12.80 -9.39
N GLY A 62 16.72 11.90 -9.36
CA GLY A 62 17.92 12.04 -10.18
C GLY A 62 18.92 13.07 -9.66
N ASN A 63 18.77 13.54 -8.43
CA ASN A 63 19.62 14.59 -7.82
C ASN A 63 21.11 14.20 -7.63
N GLY A 64 21.53 13.08 -8.21
CA GLY A 64 22.93 12.61 -8.21
C GLY A 64 23.43 12.10 -6.85
N GLY A 65 22.61 12.18 -5.84
CA GLY A 65 22.85 11.70 -4.50
C GLY A 65 24.03 12.36 -3.80
N GLY A 66 23.82 12.80 -2.58
CA GLY A 66 24.86 13.19 -1.65
C GLY A 66 24.83 12.31 -0.43
N GLN A 67 25.93 12.17 0.28
CA GLN A 67 25.93 11.49 1.57
C GLN A 67 25.81 12.54 2.68
N PRO A 68 24.79 12.46 3.56
CA PRO A 68 24.69 13.31 4.73
C PRO A 68 25.92 13.16 5.61
N PHE A 69 26.30 14.25 6.27
CA PHE A 69 27.43 14.20 7.20
C PHE A 69 27.20 13.14 8.29
N GLY A 70 28.17 12.26 8.50
CA GLY A 70 28.05 11.16 9.45
C GLY A 70 27.34 9.90 8.93
N TYR A 71 26.78 9.92 7.72
CA TYR A 71 26.07 8.77 7.14
C TYR A 71 26.96 7.51 7.08
N TRP A 72 28.22 7.61 6.68
CA TRP A 72 29.10 6.45 6.59
C TRP A 72 29.29 5.75 7.95
N ILE A 73 29.31 6.51 9.06
CA ILE A 73 29.39 5.96 10.42
C ILE A 73 28.08 5.23 10.75
N ALA A 74 26.94 5.86 10.51
CA ALA A 74 25.63 5.26 10.74
C ALA A 74 25.44 3.99 9.90
N ASN A 75 25.87 4.02 8.64
CA ASN A 75 25.79 2.86 7.76
C ASN A 75 26.68 1.73 8.28
N LYS A 76 27.96 1.99 8.57
CA LYS A 76 28.91 0.96 9.03
C LYS A 76 28.53 0.34 10.37
N LEU A 77 27.99 1.13 11.31
CA LEU A 77 27.71 0.67 12.66
C LEU A 77 26.32 0.06 12.82
N ILE A 78 25.34 0.51 12.05
CA ILE A 78 23.93 0.19 12.28
C ILE A 78 23.23 -0.28 11.00
N LEU A 79 23.13 0.56 9.95
CA LEU A 79 22.27 0.28 8.81
C LEU A 79 22.72 -0.97 8.02
N SER A 80 24.03 -1.13 7.78
CA SER A 80 24.55 -2.34 7.13
C SER A 80 24.34 -3.61 7.96
N LYS A 81 24.41 -3.51 9.29
CA LYS A 81 24.11 -4.65 10.17
C LYS A 81 22.63 -5.03 10.16
N ILE A 82 21.74 -4.06 10.03
CA ILE A 82 20.31 -4.33 9.83
C ILE A 82 20.11 -5.06 8.50
N LYS A 83 20.73 -4.58 7.41
CA LYS A 83 20.67 -5.26 6.10
C LYS A 83 21.18 -6.69 6.18
N GLU A 84 22.31 -6.90 6.85
CA GLU A 84 22.91 -8.22 7.07
C GLU A 84 21.97 -9.14 7.87
N ALA A 85 21.40 -8.65 8.98
CA ALA A 85 20.46 -9.40 9.81
C ALA A 85 19.17 -9.78 9.07
N LEU A 86 18.77 -8.98 8.07
CA LEU A 86 17.64 -9.25 7.18
C LEU A 86 18.01 -10.11 5.96
N GLY A 87 19.29 -10.45 5.77
CA GLY A 87 19.77 -11.14 4.58
C GLY A 87 19.73 -10.28 3.31
N LEU A 88 19.76 -8.95 3.46
CA LEU A 88 19.68 -7.98 2.36
C LEU A 88 21.02 -7.32 2.03
N ASP A 89 22.12 -7.78 2.62
CA ASP A 89 23.48 -7.24 2.45
C ASP A 89 23.98 -7.35 1.01
N GLN A 90 23.53 -8.37 0.26
CA GLN A 90 23.86 -8.56 -1.15
C GLN A 90 22.73 -8.08 -2.10
N CYS A 91 21.65 -7.53 -1.55
CA CYS A 91 20.52 -7.08 -2.35
C CYS A 91 20.82 -5.74 -3.02
N LYS A 92 20.64 -5.67 -4.36
CA LYS A 92 20.84 -4.46 -5.16
C LYS A 92 19.59 -3.59 -5.31
N GLY A 93 18.41 -4.16 -5.07
CA GLY A 93 17.14 -3.45 -5.15
C GLY A 93 15.99 -4.25 -4.60
N CYS A 94 15.10 -3.59 -3.88
CA CYS A 94 13.86 -4.15 -3.37
C CYS A 94 12.69 -3.57 -4.16
N PHE A 95 11.82 -4.44 -4.69
CA PHE A 95 10.69 -4.02 -5.51
C PHE A 95 9.38 -4.53 -4.93
N THR A 96 8.34 -3.73 -5.08
CA THR A 96 6.96 -4.10 -4.77
C THR A 96 6.05 -3.82 -5.96
N ALA A 97 5.06 -4.69 -6.16
CA ALA A 97 4.12 -4.60 -7.27
C ALA A 97 2.77 -5.23 -6.91
N ALA A 98 1.81 -5.10 -7.79
CA ALA A 98 0.49 -5.74 -7.76
C ALA A 98 -0.53 -5.20 -6.74
N ALA A 99 -0.10 -4.63 -5.63
CA ALA A 99 -1.00 -4.01 -4.64
C ALA A 99 -0.39 -2.69 -4.13
N PRO A 100 -1.23 -1.71 -3.74
CA PRO A 100 -0.75 -0.47 -3.14
C PRO A 100 -0.02 -0.74 -1.82
N ILE A 101 1.05 0.02 -1.60
CA ILE A 101 1.80 0.05 -0.35
C ILE A 101 1.66 1.43 0.30
N SER A 102 1.61 1.50 1.64
CA SER A 102 1.55 2.79 2.32
C SER A 102 2.87 3.55 2.19
N VAL A 103 2.77 4.85 2.01
CA VAL A 103 3.94 5.75 1.95
C VAL A 103 4.74 5.69 3.26
N ASP A 104 4.08 5.56 4.40
CA ASP A 104 4.74 5.42 5.71
C ASP A 104 5.61 4.17 5.77
N THR A 105 5.15 3.06 5.19
CA THR A 105 5.97 1.84 5.07
C THR A 105 7.20 2.07 4.21
N LEU A 106 7.05 2.73 3.06
CA LEU A 106 8.16 3.07 2.17
C LEU A 106 9.18 3.98 2.86
N LEU A 107 8.71 5.01 3.58
CA LEU A 107 9.54 5.94 4.34
C LEU A 107 10.26 5.23 5.49
N TYR A 108 9.60 4.28 6.16
CA TYR A 108 10.23 3.47 7.20
C TYR A 108 11.42 2.67 6.65
N PHE A 109 11.23 1.94 5.54
CA PHE A 109 12.31 1.20 4.90
C PHE A 109 13.40 2.12 4.35
N ALA A 110 13.03 3.25 3.77
CA ALA A 110 13.97 4.27 3.34
C ALA A 110 14.83 4.79 4.50
N SER A 111 14.26 4.92 5.72
CA SER A 111 15.01 5.30 6.91
C SER A 111 16.05 4.24 7.33
N LEU A 112 15.86 2.99 6.96
CA LEU A 112 16.84 1.91 7.14
C LEU A 112 17.85 1.83 5.99
N ASP A 113 17.79 2.78 5.05
CA ASP A 113 18.57 2.77 3.80
C ASP A 113 18.28 1.53 2.93
N ILE A 114 17.03 1.07 2.96
CA ILE A 114 16.48 -0.03 2.16
C ILE A 114 15.32 0.55 1.34
N PRO A 115 15.57 1.34 0.28
CA PRO A 115 14.50 1.87 -0.54
C PRO A 115 13.76 0.73 -1.23
N ILE A 116 12.42 0.77 -1.16
CA ILE A 116 11.54 -0.15 -1.88
C ILE A 116 10.98 0.60 -3.08
N TYR A 117 11.21 0.07 -4.25
CA TYR A 117 10.77 0.66 -5.53
C TYR A 117 9.43 0.06 -5.95
N GLU A 118 8.50 0.91 -6.29
CA GLU A 118 7.19 0.49 -6.76
C GLU A 118 7.22 0.24 -8.28
N VAL A 119 6.50 -0.79 -8.72
CA VAL A 119 6.35 -1.16 -10.12
C VAL A 119 4.86 -1.31 -10.40
N PHE A 120 4.39 -0.67 -11.47
CA PHE A 120 3.03 -0.84 -11.95
C PHE A 120 3.00 -1.56 -13.29
N GLY A 121 2.02 -2.45 -13.41
CA GLY A 121 1.70 -3.15 -14.64
C GLY A 121 0.63 -4.21 -14.43
N GLN A 122 0.30 -4.90 -15.49
CA GLN A 122 -0.74 -5.94 -15.51
C GLN A 122 -0.39 -7.02 -16.53
N SER A 123 -1.13 -8.12 -16.53
CA SER A 123 -0.89 -9.24 -17.44
C SER A 123 -1.00 -8.83 -18.92
N GLU A 124 -1.91 -7.91 -19.20
CA GLU A 124 -2.20 -7.37 -20.52
C GLU A 124 -1.02 -6.56 -21.12
N CYS A 125 -0.06 -6.17 -20.30
CA CYS A 125 1.18 -5.52 -20.77
C CYS A 125 2.45 -6.36 -20.45
N THR A 126 2.31 -7.67 -20.37
CA THR A 126 3.43 -8.62 -20.13
C THR A 126 4.26 -8.33 -18.87
N GLY A 127 3.67 -7.68 -17.87
CA GLY A 127 4.29 -7.30 -16.62
C GLY A 127 4.32 -5.79 -16.42
N PRO A 128 5.51 -5.17 -16.27
CA PRO A 128 5.60 -3.76 -15.92
C PRO A 128 5.31 -2.82 -17.11
N HIS A 129 4.57 -1.74 -16.84
CA HIS A 129 4.48 -0.56 -17.68
C HIS A 129 5.34 0.58 -17.15
N THR A 130 5.35 0.77 -15.84
CA THR A 130 6.23 1.73 -15.17
C THR A 130 7.12 1.04 -14.15
N VAL A 131 8.31 1.58 -13.96
CA VAL A 131 9.29 1.06 -13.02
C VAL A 131 9.92 2.23 -12.25
N SER A 132 9.89 2.14 -10.93
CA SER A 132 10.65 3.01 -10.03
C SER A 132 12.03 2.39 -9.80
N GLY A 133 13.06 3.21 -9.69
CA GLY A 133 14.41 2.75 -9.37
C GLY A 133 15.49 3.74 -9.78
N PRO A 134 16.75 3.49 -9.34
CA PRO A 134 17.87 4.33 -9.71
C PRO A 134 18.07 4.42 -11.24
N PRO A 135 18.58 5.53 -11.77
CA PRO A 135 19.07 6.71 -11.04
C PRO A 135 17.98 7.71 -10.66
N CYS A 136 16.73 7.52 -11.08
CA CYS A 136 15.66 8.49 -10.92
C CYS A 136 14.36 7.81 -10.45
N TRP A 137 13.99 8.03 -9.21
CA TRP A 137 12.84 7.44 -8.54
C TRP A 137 12.25 8.41 -7.51
N LYS A 138 11.03 8.15 -7.07
CA LYS A 138 10.34 8.95 -6.05
C LYS A 138 9.46 8.04 -5.21
N ILE A 139 9.56 8.15 -3.88
CA ILE A 139 8.73 7.40 -2.94
C ILE A 139 7.25 7.76 -3.15
N GLY A 140 6.38 6.73 -3.10
CA GLY A 140 4.94 6.89 -3.27
C GLY A 140 4.50 7.04 -4.72
N THR A 141 5.39 6.68 -5.66
CA THR A 141 5.09 6.63 -7.09
C THR A 141 5.58 5.34 -7.71
N CYS A 142 4.87 4.87 -8.72
CA CYS A 142 5.25 3.69 -9.49
C CYS A 142 6.38 3.96 -10.50
N GLY A 143 7.10 5.07 -10.35
CA GLY A 143 8.18 5.45 -11.25
C GLY A 143 7.68 6.03 -12.58
N ARG A 144 8.43 5.76 -13.65
CA ARG A 144 8.18 6.31 -14.98
C ARG A 144 7.84 5.23 -15.99
N PRO A 145 7.10 5.57 -17.05
CA PRO A 145 6.90 4.66 -18.16
C PRO A 145 8.22 4.15 -18.75
N MET A 146 8.24 2.87 -19.10
CA MET A 146 9.42 2.27 -19.73
C MET A 146 9.69 2.91 -21.09
N LYS A 147 10.96 3.00 -21.46
CA LYS A 147 11.37 3.55 -22.76
C LYS A 147 10.71 2.78 -23.91
N GLY A 148 10.20 3.51 -24.89
CA GLY A 148 9.52 2.94 -26.05
C GLY A 148 8.05 2.59 -25.80
N THR A 149 7.47 3.07 -24.72
CA THR A 149 6.03 3.04 -24.43
C THR A 149 5.47 4.46 -24.41
N GLU A 150 4.18 4.58 -24.67
CA GLU A 150 3.45 5.83 -24.59
C GLU A 150 2.36 5.71 -23.55
N SER A 151 2.13 6.77 -22.79
CA SER A 151 1.08 6.84 -21.76
C SER A 151 0.17 8.03 -22.02
N MET A 152 -1.10 7.87 -21.71
CA MET A 152 -2.12 8.91 -21.82
C MET A 152 -3.07 8.80 -20.63
N LEU A 153 -3.58 9.93 -20.16
CA LEU A 153 -4.71 9.97 -19.22
C LEU A 153 -5.95 10.41 -19.97
N VAL A 154 -7.04 9.68 -19.84
CA VAL A 154 -8.34 10.08 -20.35
C VAL A 154 -8.83 11.30 -19.57
N PRO A 155 -9.05 12.48 -20.20
CA PRO A 155 -9.33 13.72 -19.46
C PRO A 155 -10.58 13.68 -18.57
N SER A 156 -11.60 12.90 -18.94
CA SER A 156 -12.86 12.81 -18.23
C SER A 156 -12.84 11.89 -17.01
N THR A 157 -11.98 10.88 -17.01
CA THR A 157 -11.96 9.82 -15.98
C THR A 157 -10.64 9.74 -15.23
N GLY A 158 -9.57 10.30 -15.78
CA GLY A 158 -8.21 10.10 -15.29
C GLY A 158 -7.67 8.68 -15.55
N GLU A 159 -8.36 7.90 -16.41
CA GLU A 159 -7.91 6.55 -16.76
C GLU A 159 -6.53 6.59 -17.40
N LEU A 160 -5.66 5.74 -16.91
CA LEU A 160 -4.38 5.49 -17.54
C LEU A 160 -4.56 4.56 -18.74
N CYS A 161 -4.23 5.08 -19.92
CA CYS A 161 -4.11 4.29 -21.15
C CYS A 161 -2.67 4.30 -21.60
N TYR A 162 -2.20 3.20 -22.16
CA TYR A 162 -0.83 3.11 -22.65
C TYR A 162 -0.71 2.18 -23.84
N ARG A 163 0.28 2.45 -24.70
CA ARG A 163 0.59 1.62 -25.87
C ARG A 163 2.09 1.37 -26.00
N GLY A 164 2.44 0.30 -26.72
CA GLY A 164 3.81 -0.08 -26.99
C GLY A 164 3.92 -1.57 -27.29
N ARG A 165 5.14 -2.03 -27.54
CA ARG A 165 5.41 -3.43 -27.94
C ARG A 165 5.22 -4.44 -26.80
N HIS A 166 4.97 -3.99 -25.59
CA HIS A 166 4.72 -4.82 -24.40
C HIS A 166 3.23 -5.18 -24.22
N ILE A 167 2.34 -4.57 -25.03
CA ILE A 167 0.91 -4.85 -24.96
C ILE A 167 0.61 -6.21 -25.57
N PHE A 168 -0.28 -6.99 -24.96
CA PHE A 168 -0.75 -8.27 -25.46
C PHE A 168 -1.56 -8.12 -26.76
N MET A 169 -1.73 -9.20 -27.51
CA MET A 169 -2.51 -9.18 -28.74
C MET A 169 -4.02 -9.19 -28.52
N GLY A 170 -4.47 -9.57 -27.34
CA GLY A 170 -5.87 -9.66 -26.98
C GLY A 170 -6.20 -10.86 -26.10
N TYR A 171 -7.47 -10.94 -25.70
CA TYR A 171 -7.99 -12.06 -24.92
C TYR A 171 -8.38 -13.21 -25.85
N MET A 172 -7.90 -14.41 -25.49
CA MET A 172 -8.15 -15.63 -26.27
C MET A 172 -9.65 -15.91 -26.35
N HIS A 173 -10.16 -16.08 -27.57
CA HIS A 173 -11.58 -16.32 -27.89
C HIS A 173 -12.56 -15.25 -27.37
N MET A 174 -12.08 -14.02 -27.10
CA MET A 174 -12.90 -12.91 -26.64
C MET A 174 -12.62 -11.63 -27.46
N PRO A 175 -12.98 -11.58 -28.75
CA PRO A 175 -12.69 -10.43 -29.61
C PRO A 175 -13.39 -9.16 -29.11
N ASP A 176 -14.62 -9.24 -28.63
CA ASP A 176 -15.37 -8.09 -28.13
C ASP A 176 -14.66 -7.45 -26.92
N LYS A 177 -14.22 -8.28 -25.97
CA LYS A 177 -13.44 -7.78 -24.83
C LYS A 177 -12.10 -7.23 -25.22
N THR A 178 -11.47 -7.77 -26.25
CA THR A 178 -10.23 -7.25 -26.77
C THR A 178 -10.44 -5.85 -27.36
N ALA A 179 -11.50 -5.66 -28.14
CA ALA A 179 -11.86 -4.37 -28.70
C ALA A 179 -12.30 -3.34 -27.64
N GLU A 180 -12.90 -3.76 -26.52
CA GLU A 180 -13.18 -2.90 -25.38
C GLU A 180 -11.92 -2.47 -24.62
N THR A 181 -10.86 -3.29 -24.67
CA THR A 181 -9.63 -3.08 -23.88
C THR A 181 -8.53 -2.39 -24.68
N ILE A 182 -8.45 -2.63 -25.98
CA ILE A 182 -7.48 -1.97 -26.88
C ILE A 182 -8.30 -1.17 -27.89
N ASP A 183 -8.10 0.16 -27.89
CA ASP A 183 -8.79 1.05 -28.80
C ASP A 183 -8.19 1.02 -30.23
N GLU A 184 -8.81 1.77 -31.16
CA GLU A 184 -8.41 1.84 -32.56
C GLU A 184 -7.01 2.46 -32.75
N ASP A 185 -6.56 3.30 -31.82
CA ASP A 185 -5.22 3.91 -31.80
C ASP A 185 -4.15 3.00 -31.17
N GLY A 186 -4.55 1.81 -30.69
CA GLY A 186 -3.67 0.82 -30.08
C GLY A 186 -3.34 1.11 -28.61
N PHE A 187 -4.08 1.98 -27.94
CA PHE A 187 -3.96 2.17 -26.50
C PHE A 187 -4.74 1.11 -25.74
N LEU A 188 -4.07 0.53 -24.76
CA LEU A 188 -4.70 -0.36 -23.78
C LEU A 188 -5.32 0.48 -22.66
N HIS A 189 -6.62 0.33 -22.45
CA HIS A 189 -7.38 0.88 -21.35
C HIS A 189 -7.14 0.05 -20.09
N SER A 190 -6.36 0.59 -19.14
CA SER A 190 -5.93 -0.19 -17.96
C SER A 190 -7.04 -0.44 -16.94
N GLY A 191 -8.06 0.42 -16.93
CA GLY A 191 -9.07 0.47 -15.89
C GLY A 191 -8.56 1.05 -14.57
N ASP A 192 -7.29 1.48 -14.51
CA ASP A 192 -6.69 2.13 -13.35
C ASP A 192 -6.65 3.65 -13.57
N VAL A 193 -6.90 4.42 -12.51
CA VAL A 193 -6.82 5.89 -12.50
C VAL A 193 -5.45 6.30 -12.02
N ALA A 194 -4.81 7.22 -12.72
CA ALA A 194 -3.47 7.67 -12.38
C ALA A 194 -3.34 9.20 -12.40
N GLU A 195 -2.29 9.65 -11.74
CA GLU A 195 -1.78 11.01 -11.77
C GLU A 195 -0.30 10.98 -12.14
N PHE A 196 0.16 12.01 -12.84
CA PHE A 196 1.58 12.21 -13.10
C PHE A 196 2.07 13.43 -12.33
N ASP A 197 3.07 13.21 -11.49
CA ASP A 197 3.77 14.28 -10.81
C ASP A 197 4.84 14.85 -11.75
N GLN A 198 4.88 16.19 -11.87
CA GLN A 198 5.83 16.85 -12.76
C GLN A 198 7.26 16.66 -12.26
N CYS A 199 8.13 16.23 -13.14
CA CYS A 199 9.56 16.19 -12.87
C CYS A 199 10.23 17.39 -13.56
N HIS A 200 10.96 18.22 -12.80
CA HIS A 200 11.49 19.48 -13.28
C HIS A 200 12.58 19.38 -14.37
N ASP A 201 13.16 18.20 -14.64
CA ASP A 201 14.45 18.16 -15.33
C ASP A 201 14.56 17.31 -16.60
N LEU A 202 13.49 16.84 -17.23
CA LEU A 202 13.64 16.05 -18.47
C LEU A 202 12.59 16.40 -19.53
N GLU A 203 13.06 16.86 -20.70
CA GLU A 203 12.32 16.91 -21.95
C GLU A 203 11.91 15.50 -22.40
N ILE A 204 10.78 15.00 -21.91
CA ILE A 204 10.20 13.75 -22.41
C ILE A 204 8.80 14.07 -22.95
N VAL A 205 8.58 13.70 -24.20
CA VAL A 205 7.29 13.85 -24.89
C VAL A 205 6.29 12.87 -24.26
N GLY A 206 5.18 13.39 -23.75
CA GLY A 206 4.13 12.63 -23.06
C GLY A 206 4.02 12.96 -21.56
N PRO A 207 3.20 12.25 -20.79
CA PRO A 207 3.17 12.41 -19.33
C PRO A 207 4.54 12.08 -18.75
N SER A 208 5.33 13.11 -18.51
CA SER A 208 6.78 13.00 -18.28
C SER A 208 7.16 12.90 -16.79
N GLY A 209 6.17 12.78 -15.93
CA GLY A 209 6.36 12.74 -14.48
C GLY A 209 6.46 11.33 -13.91
N PHE A 210 6.55 11.28 -12.59
CA PHE A 210 6.39 10.06 -11.83
C PHE A 210 4.92 9.69 -11.74
N MET A 211 4.58 8.47 -12.12
CA MET A 211 3.21 7.98 -12.12
C MET A 211 2.79 7.53 -10.72
N LYS A 212 1.61 7.95 -10.30
CA LYS A 212 0.95 7.50 -9.10
C LYS A 212 -0.42 6.93 -9.44
N ILE A 213 -0.67 5.69 -9.05
CA ILE A 213 -2.00 5.08 -9.17
C ILE A 213 -2.86 5.56 -8.00
N THR A 214 -4.01 6.14 -8.31
CA THR A 214 -4.94 6.68 -7.31
C THR A 214 -6.14 5.79 -7.07
N GLY A 215 -6.46 4.86 -7.99
CA GLY A 215 -7.56 3.93 -7.82
C GLY A 215 -7.86 3.13 -9.07
N ARG A 216 -9.03 2.49 -9.08
CA ARG A 216 -9.58 1.78 -10.24
C ARG A 216 -10.91 2.37 -10.64
N ILE A 217 -11.17 2.50 -11.93
CA ILE A 217 -12.44 3.04 -12.44
C ILE A 217 -13.63 2.25 -11.89
N LYS A 218 -13.55 0.93 -11.91
CA LYS A 218 -14.61 0.02 -11.43
C LYS A 218 -14.78 0.01 -9.91
N GLU A 219 -13.84 0.57 -9.17
CA GLU A 219 -13.85 0.63 -7.71
C GLU A 219 -14.13 2.06 -7.21
N LEU A 220 -14.22 3.04 -8.11
CA LEU A 220 -14.60 4.40 -7.72
C LEU A 220 -16.00 4.40 -7.11
N ILE A 221 -16.12 5.05 -5.96
CA ILE A 221 -17.39 5.32 -5.33
C ILE A 221 -17.99 6.56 -5.98
N ILE A 222 -19.17 6.41 -6.58
CA ILE A 222 -19.92 7.55 -7.10
C ILE A 222 -20.96 7.91 -6.06
N THR A 223 -20.73 8.99 -5.34
CA THR A 223 -21.67 9.47 -4.31
C THR A 223 -22.99 9.92 -4.92
N ALA A 224 -24.04 10.06 -4.08
CA ALA A 224 -25.31 10.64 -4.52
C ALA A 224 -25.15 12.07 -5.07
N GLY A 225 -24.09 12.79 -4.71
CA GLY A 225 -23.72 14.09 -5.26
C GLY A 225 -22.95 14.05 -6.59
N GLY A 226 -22.63 12.85 -7.11
CA GLY A 226 -21.91 12.68 -8.38
C GLY A 226 -20.39 12.82 -8.28
N GLU A 227 -19.81 12.90 -7.07
CA GLU A 227 -18.36 12.92 -6.91
C GLU A 227 -17.76 11.51 -7.03
N ASN A 228 -16.67 11.40 -7.80
CA ASN A 228 -15.88 10.19 -7.95
C ASN A 228 -14.83 10.13 -6.83
N ILE A 229 -14.96 9.15 -5.94
CA ILE A 229 -14.08 9.01 -4.78
C ILE A 229 -13.28 7.71 -4.90
N PRO A 230 -11.94 7.75 -4.90
CA PRO A 230 -11.09 6.58 -4.85
C PRO A 230 -11.03 6.04 -3.41
N PRO A 231 -11.71 4.93 -3.07
CA PRO A 231 -11.82 4.45 -1.69
C PRO A 231 -10.49 3.98 -1.13
N VAL A 232 -9.62 3.43 -1.96
CA VAL A 232 -8.33 2.85 -1.54
C VAL A 232 -7.41 3.87 -0.87
N LEU A 233 -7.44 5.13 -1.34
CA LEU A 233 -6.62 6.19 -0.73
C LEU A 233 -7.07 6.46 0.72
N ILE A 234 -8.37 6.55 0.94
CA ILE A 234 -8.95 6.79 2.27
C ILE A 234 -8.70 5.59 3.20
N GLU A 235 -8.86 4.38 2.68
CA GLU A 235 -8.59 3.13 3.42
C GLU A 235 -7.13 3.03 3.86
N ASN A 236 -6.19 3.42 2.99
CA ASN A 236 -4.76 3.44 3.31
C ASN A 236 -4.43 4.46 4.41
N GLU A 237 -5.11 5.62 4.41
CA GLU A 237 -4.93 6.61 5.49
C GLU A 237 -5.41 6.09 6.84
N VAL A 238 -6.55 5.37 6.88
CA VAL A 238 -7.03 4.73 8.12
C VAL A 238 -6.05 3.66 8.61
N LYS A 239 -5.57 2.80 7.71
CA LYS A 239 -4.58 1.76 8.05
C LYS A 239 -3.25 2.36 8.51
N GLY A 240 -2.81 3.46 7.89
CA GLY A 240 -1.61 4.19 8.30
C GLY A 240 -1.76 4.82 9.68
N ALA A 241 -2.94 5.34 10.00
CA ALA A 241 -3.22 5.97 11.30
C ALA A 241 -3.35 4.95 12.46
N CYS A 242 -3.78 3.71 12.18
CA CYS A 242 -3.86 2.64 13.17
C CYS A 242 -3.31 1.32 12.61
N VAL A 243 -2.09 1.00 12.99
CA VAL A 243 -1.38 -0.21 12.50
C VAL A 243 -2.08 -1.52 12.90
N ALA A 244 -2.94 -1.49 13.93
CA ALA A 244 -3.73 -2.64 14.35
C ALA A 244 -4.88 -2.97 13.39
N VAL A 245 -5.27 -2.04 12.51
CA VAL A 245 -6.28 -2.31 11.47
C VAL A 245 -5.72 -3.29 10.46
N SER A 246 -6.42 -4.40 10.25
CA SER A 246 -6.10 -5.39 9.24
C SER A 246 -6.66 -4.96 7.90
N ASN A 247 -7.97 -4.94 7.82
CA ASN A 247 -8.71 -4.57 6.64
C ASN A 247 -9.75 -3.50 6.95
N CYS A 248 -10.00 -2.66 5.98
CA CYS A 248 -11.13 -1.75 6.02
C CYS A 248 -11.70 -1.57 4.61
N MET A 249 -12.96 -1.22 4.53
CA MET A 249 -13.64 -0.97 3.27
C MET A 249 -14.54 0.25 3.39
N VAL A 250 -14.29 1.25 2.57
CA VAL A 250 -15.14 2.44 2.45
C VAL A 250 -16.36 2.09 1.62
N ILE A 251 -17.54 2.47 2.12
CA ILE A 251 -18.86 2.32 1.48
C ILE A 251 -19.41 3.71 1.23
N GLY A 252 -20.06 3.92 0.07
CA GLY A 252 -20.63 5.23 -0.25
C GLY A 252 -21.25 5.31 -1.64
N ASP A 253 -21.20 4.24 -2.46
CA ASP A 253 -21.77 4.25 -3.80
C ASP A 253 -23.28 4.53 -3.74
N LYS A 254 -23.70 5.59 -4.44
CA LYS A 254 -25.09 6.09 -4.43
C LYS A 254 -25.64 6.42 -3.05
N ARG A 255 -24.79 6.58 -2.03
CA ARG A 255 -25.20 6.92 -0.66
C ARG A 255 -24.95 8.40 -0.38
N LYS A 256 -25.59 8.92 0.69
CA LYS A 256 -25.51 10.34 1.09
C LYS A 256 -24.14 10.75 1.63
N TYR A 257 -23.38 9.80 2.20
CA TYR A 257 -22.06 10.01 2.82
C TYR A 257 -21.28 8.71 2.86
N LEU A 258 -19.97 8.82 3.14
CA LEU A 258 -19.13 7.65 3.27
C LEU A 258 -19.24 7.02 4.66
N THR A 259 -19.21 5.70 4.66
CA THR A 259 -19.09 4.89 5.88
C THR A 259 -17.93 3.91 5.73
N LEU A 260 -17.49 3.33 6.86
CA LEU A 260 -16.35 2.42 6.88
C LEU A 260 -16.71 1.12 7.61
N LEU A 261 -16.38 0.01 6.99
CA LEU A 261 -16.27 -1.28 7.68
C LEU A 261 -14.82 -1.48 8.08
N VAL A 262 -14.53 -1.98 9.29
CA VAL A 262 -13.17 -2.13 9.79
C VAL A 262 -13.00 -3.43 10.57
N SER A 263 -11.80 -4.05 10.45
CA SER A 263 -11.37 -5.19 11.26
C SER A 263 -9.97 -4.96 11.83
N LEU A 264 -9.68 -5.62 12.96
CA LEU A 264 -8.35 -5.64 13.54
C LEU A 264 -7.56 -6.84 13.03
N LYS A 265 -6.24 -6.74 13.12
CA LYS A 265 -5.33 -7.85 12.85
C LYS A 265 -5.54 -8.96 13.88
N VAL A 266 -5.81 -10.16 13.37
CA VAL A 266 -5.96 -11.38 14.16
C VAL A 266 -4.95 -12.43 13.70
N GLU A 267 -4.67 -13.40 14.56
CA GLU A 267 -3.91 -14.58 14.16
C GLU A 267 -4.72 -15.35 13.11
N VAL A 268 -4.03 -15.94 12.14
CA VAL A 268 -4.64 -16.80 11.13
C VAL A 268 -4.16 -18.23 11.34
N ASP A 269 -5.00 -19.18 11.02
CA ASP A 269 -4.64 -20.60 11.03
C ASP A 269 -3.80 -21.00 9.80
N ILE A 270 -3.51 -22.30 9.68
CA ILE A 270 -2.71 -22.86 8.56
C ILE A 270 -3.38 -22.67 7.20
N ASP A 271 -4.70 -22.53 7.18
CA ASP A 271 -5.51 -22.28 5.98
C ASP A 271 -5.75 -20.78 5.72
N ALA A 272 -5.05 -19.90 6.46
CA ALA A 272 -5.21 -18.45 6.44
C ALA A 272 -6.62 -17.97 6.79
N ILE A 273 -7.34 -18.72 7.64
CA ILE A 273 -8.64 -18.33 8.18
C ILE A 273 -8.42 -17.48 9.44
N PRO A 274 -9.05 -16.29 9.55
CA PRO A 274 -8.95 -15.44 10.72
C PRO A 274 -9.46 -16.13 12.00
N SER A 275 -8.67 -16.08 13.05
CA SER A 275 -9.04 -16.57 14.38
C SER A 275 -9.64 -15.44 15.24
N GLU A 276 -10.09 -15.79 16.45
CA GLU A 276 -10.55 -14.78 17.43
C GLU A 276 -9.39 -14.07 18.15
N LYS A 277 -8.16 -14.61 18.11
CA LYS A 277 -7.04 -14.01 18.83
C LYS A 277 -6.49 -12.81 18.07
N LEU A 278 -6.26 -11.72 18.80
CA LEU A 278 -5.57 -10.56 18.25
C LEU A 278 -4.12 -10.91 17.89
N ALA A 279 -3.67 -10.45 16.72
CA ALA A 279 -2.29 -10.59 16.30
C ALA A 279 -1.34 -9.75 17.17
N PRO A 280 -0.03 -10.08 17.23
CA PRO A 280 0.96 -9.37 18.04
C PRO A 280 0.95 -7.85 17.85
N ASP A 281 0.78 -7.37 16.61
CA ASP A 281 0.68 -5.94 16.30
C ASP A 281 -0.54 -5.29 16.99
N ALA A 282 -1.69 -5.96 16.92
CA ALA A 282 -2.92 -5.46 17.57
C ALA A 282 -2.78 -5.50 19.10
N LEU A 283 -2.20 -6.57 19.66
CA LEU A 283 -1.92 -6.65 21.10
C LEU A 283 -0.97 -5.55 21.58
N PHE A 284 0.03 -5.22 20.76
CA PHE A 284 0.96 -4.13 21.07
C PHE A 284 0.23 -2.78 21.16
N ILE A 285 -0.59 -2.46 20.15
CA ILE A 285 -1.42 -1.24 20.16
C ILE A 285 -2.43 -1.28 21.31
N GLY A 286 -3.08 -2.44 21.55
CA GLY A 286 -3.99 -2.63 22.69
C GLY A 286 -3.34 -2.25 24.01
N LYS A 287 -2.13 -2.71 24.26
CA LYS A 287 -1.36 -2.36 25.46
C LYS A 287 -1.03 -0.87 25.52
N ASP A 288 -0.69 -0.24 24.39
CA ASP A 288 -0.35 1.19 24.31
C ASP A 288 -1.57 2.07 24.66
N ILE A 289 -2.76 1.69 24.19
CA ILE A 289 -4.01 2.39 24.52
C ILE A 289 -4.59 2.01 25.88
N GLY A 290 -3.97 1.07 26.61
CA GLY A 290 -4.41 0.60 27.94
C GLY A 290 -5.50 -0.47 27.91
N SER A 291 -5.78 -1.10 26.77
CA SER A 291 -6.73 -2.20 26.63
C SER A 291 -6.13 -3.53 27.10
N THR A 292 -6.97 -4.37 27.71
CA THR A 292 -6.63 -5.75 28.11
C THR A 292 -7.22 -6.80 27.18
N ALA A 293 -7.90 -6.38 26.11
CA ALA A 293 -8.50 -7.27 25.13
C ALA A 293 -7.43 -8.13 24.45
N THR A 294 -7.65 -9.43 24.39
CA THR A 294 -6.79 -10.42 23.72
C THR A 294 -7.46 -11.07 22.53
N THR A 295 -8.78 -10.89 22.42
CA THR A 295 -9.60 -11.42 21.34
C THR A 295 -10.28 -10.30 20.56
N TYR A 296 -10.66 -10.60 19.32
CA TYR A 296 -11.37 -9.66 18.46
C TYR A 296 -12.74 -9.31 19.04
N THR A 297 -13.44 -10.29 19.60
CA THR A 297 -14.74 -10.07 20.25
C THR A 297 -14.64 -9.15 21.45
N GLU A 298 -13.62 -9.30 22.31
CA GLU A 298 -13.35 -8.37 23.42
C GLU A 298 -13.04 -6.97 22.91
N ALA A 299 -12.18 -6.84 21.91
CA ALA A 299 -11.80 -5.55 21.33
C ALA A 299 -12.99 -4.79 20.73
N LYS A 300 -13.94 -5.48 20.09
CA LYS A 300 -15.15 -4.84 19.52
C LYS A 300 -16.02 -4.13 20.54
N VAL A 301 -16.05 -4.58 21.79
CA VAL A 301 -16.86 -3.99 22.85
C VAL A 301 -16.05 -3.06 23.77
N ASP A 302 -14.73 -3.03 23.62
CA ASP A 302 -13.85 -2.19 24.43
C ASP A 302 -13.90 -0.72 23.93
N PRO A 303 -14.29 0.24 24.78
CA PRO A 303 -14.35 1.65 24.43
C PRO A 303 -12.98 2.24 24.05
N LEU A 304 -11.86 1.66 24.52
CA LEU A 304 -10.52 2.10 24.16
C LEU A 304 -10.21 1.79 22.69
N TRP A 305 -10.58 0.60 22.24
CA TRP A 305 -10.46 0.23 20.85
C TRP A 305 -11.38 1.06 19.94
N LYS A 306 -12.62 1.31 20.40
CA LYS A 306 -13.52 2.20 19.66
C LYS A 306 -12.90 3.59 19.49
N LYS A 307 -12.35 4.16 20.57
CA LYS A 307 -11.67 5.45 20.54
C LYS A 307 -10.45 5.44 19.58
N CYS A 308 -9.66 4.36 19.59
CA CYS A 308 -8.50 4.21 18.71
C CYS A 308 -8.92 4.29 17.23
N ILE A 309 -10.00 3.61 16.84
CA ILE A 309 -10.51 3.67 15.46
C ILE A 309 -11.15 5.04 15.17
N ASP A 310 -11.89 5.64 16.10
CA ASP A 310 -12.42 6.99 15.96
C ASP A 310 -11.30 8.01 15.66
N ASP A 311 -10.18 7.91 16.37
CA ASP A 311 -9.01 8.77 16.16
C ASP A 311 -8.31 8.48 14.82
N ALA A 312 -8.21 7.21 14.40
CA ALA A 312 -7.69 6.86 13.07
C ALA A 312 -8.56 7.42 11.93
N VAL A 313 -9.88 7.32 12.06
CA VAL A 313 -10.84 7.91 11.10
C VAL A 313 -10.71 9.44 11.06
N LYS A 314 -10.53 10.11 12.20
CA LYS A 314 -10.28 11.57 12.22
C LYS A 314 -9.00 11.95 11.50
N VAL A 315 -7.92 11.19 11.68
CA VAL A 315 -6.65 11.40 10.97
C VAL A 315 -6.86 11.25 9.46
N ALA A 316 -7.52 10.17 9.01
CA ALA A 316 -7.84 9.98 7.61
C ALA A 316 -8.69 11.13 7.05
N ASN A 317 -9.75 11.52 7.77
CA ASN A 317 -10.63 12.64 7.37
C ASN A 317 -9.89 13.99 7.29
N SER A 318 -8.85 14.22 8.09
CA SER A 318 -8.07 15.45 8.03
C SER A 318 -7.21 15.59 6.77
N LYS A 319 -6.99 14.49 6.05
CA LYS A 319 -6.21 14.44 4.81
C LYS A 319 -7.07 14.46 3.55
N THR A 320 -8.40 14.46 3.69
CA THR A 320 -9.32 14.48 2.54
C THR A 320 -9.33 15.85 1.88
N THR A 321 -9.57 15.87 0.57
CA THR A 321 -9.58 17.09 -0.25
C THR A 321 -10.98 17.67 -0.45
N SER A 322 -12.04 16.89 -0.18
CA SER A 322 -13.43 17.34 -0.27
C SER A 322 -14.28 16.79 0.88
N ASN A 323 -15.38 17.49 1.18
CA ASN A 323 -16.33 17.05 2.21
C ASN A 323 -17.01 15.71 1.88
N ALA A 324 -17.12 15.36 0.61
CA ALA A 324 -17.72 14.10 0.20
C ALA A 324 -16.83 12.88 0.52
N GLN A 325 -15.53 13.10 0.72
CA GLN A 325 -14.56 12.06 1.11
C GLN A 325 -14.54 11.78 2.61
N ILE A 326 -15.30 12.51 3.42
CA ILE A 326 -15.33 12.35 4.87
C ILE A 326 -16.10 11.11 5.28
N ILE A 327 -15.45 10.19 5.99
CA ILE A 327 -16.12 9.06 6.66
C ILE A 327 -16.94 9.61 7.82
N GLN A 328 -18.27 9.44 7.78
CA GLN A 328 -19.17 9.94 8.82
C GLN A 328 -19.49 8.91 9.90
N LYS A 329 -19.61 7.64 9.52
CA LYS A 329 -19.89 6.54 10.44
C LYS A 329 -19.01 5.34 10.10
N TRP A 330 -18.77 4.49 11.07
CA TRP A 330 -18.06 3.23 10.86
C TRP A 330 -18.60 2.12 11.76
N THR A 331 -18.31 0.88 11.41
CA THR A 331 -18.68 -0.28 12.22
C THR A 331 -17.66 -1.41 12.11
N TRP A 332 -17.64 -2.28 13.08
CA TRP A 332 -16.81 -3.47 13.06
C TRP A 332 -17.35 -4.50 12.07
N LEU A 333 -16.44 -5.12 11.33
CA LEU A 333 -16.76 -6.35 10.60
C LEU A 333 -17.02 -7.50 11.60
N PRO A 334 -17.84 -8.47 11.25
CA PRO A 334 -18.02 -9.67 12.08
C PRO A 334 -16.71 -10.44 12.28
N THR A 335 -15.91 -10.58 11.23
CA THR A 335 -14.59 -11.21 11.17
C THR A 335 -13.73 -10.50 10.13
N ASP A 336 -12.42 -10.73 10.16
CA ASP A 336 -11.53 -10.17 9.13
C ASP A 336 -11.78 -10.81 7.76
N PHE A 337 -11.38 -10.11 6.68
CA PHE A 337 -11.50 -10.62 5.32
C PHE A 337 -10.49 -11.75 5.07
N CYS A 338 -10.91 -12.78 4.35
CA CYS A 338 -10.00 -13.81 3.88
C CYS A 338 -10.40 -14.37 2.51
N GLU A 339 -9.45 -15.04 1.86
CA GLU A 339 -9.67 -15.68 0.55
C GLU A 339 -10.69 -16.81 0.65
N ARG A 340 -10.61 -17.62 1.71
CA ARG A 340 -11.51 -18.78 1.93
C ARG A 340 -12.98 -18.39 2.07
N HIS A 341 -13.25 -17.24 2.65
CA HIS A 341 -14.60 -16.68 2.74
C HIS A 341 -15.06 -15.98 1.46
N GLY A 342 -14.20 -15.91 0.45
CA GLY A 342 -14.49 -15.27 -0.83
C GLY A 342 -14.35 -13.75 -0.82
N ASP A 343 -13.94 -13.13 0.29
CA ASP A 343 -13.83 -11.68 0.44
C ASP A 343 -12.63 -11.11 -0.33
N LEU A 344 -11.58 -11.93 -0.46
CA LEU A 344 -10.35 -11.57 -1.15
C LEU A 344 -10.14 -12.46 -2.39
N THR A 345 -9.36 -11.96 -3.35
CA THR A 345 -8.82 -12.78 -4.43
C THR A 345 -7.61 -13.60 -3.94
N PRO A 346 -7.13 -14.62 -4.71
CA PRO A 346 -5.87 -15.30 -4.40
C PRO A 346 -4.65 -14.38 -4.29
N THR A 347 -4.72 -13.20 -4.88
CA THR A 347 -3.70 -12.14 -4.77
C THR A 347 -3.99 -11.14 -3.64
N LEU A 348 -4.90 -11.50 -2.71
CA LEU A 348 -5.32 -10.72 -1.55
C LEU A 348 -5.95 -9.36 -1.87
N LYS A 349 -6.51 -9.19 -3.07
CA LYS A 349 -7.28 -7.99 -3.45
C LYS A 349 -8.73 -8.12 -2.99
N LEU A 350 -9.27 -7.06 -2.42
CA LEU A 350 -10.65 -7.01 -1.92
C LEU A 350 -11.68 -7.13 -3.05
N LYS A 351 -12.64 -8.04 -2.90
CA LYS A 351 -13.79 -8.18 -3.79
C LYS A 351 -14.95 -7.34 -3.27
N ARG A 352 -14.91 -6.03 -3.53
CA ARG A 352 -15.86 -5.05 -2.96
C ARG A 352 -17.33 -5.43 -3.12
N ASN A 353 -17.74 -5.86 -4.32
CA ASN A 353 -19.14 -6.24 -4.57
C ASN A 353 -19.57 -7.41 -3.69
N VAL A 354 -18.71 -8.45 -3.57
CA VAL A 354 -19.00 -9.63 -2.74
C VAL A 354 -19.14 -9.23 -1.27
N VAL A 355 -18.24 -8.38 -0.78
CA VAL A 355 -18.28 -7.89 0.61
C VAL A 355 -19.49 -7.01 0.85
N THR A 356 -19.84 -6.14 -0.10
CA THR A 356 -21.04 -5.30 -0.02
C THR A 356 -22.31 -6.15 0.07
N ASP A 357 -22.45 -7.14 -0.78
CA ASP A 357 -23.62 -8.04 -0.78
C ASP A 357 -23.69 -8.87 0.51
N LYS A 358 -22.56 -9.42 0.94
CA LYS A 358 -22.44 -10.24 2.16
C LYS A 358 -22.81 -9.47 3.43
N HIS A 359 -22.46 -8.19 3.49
CA HIS A 359 -22.66 -7.34 4.65
C HIS A 359 -23.75 -6.27 4.46
N ALA A 360 -24.64 -6.43 3.48
CA ALA A 360 -25.66 -5.44 3.13
C ALA A 360 -26.49 -4.98 4.34
N SER A 361 -26.98 -5.91 5.17
CA SER A 361 -27.76 -5.57 6.37
C SER A 361 -26.94 -4.77 7.39
N LEU A 362 -25.66 -5.08 7.60
CA LEU A 362 -24.77 -4.34 8.46
C LEU A 362 -24.51 -2.93 7.93
N ILE A 363 -24.28 -2.82 6.63
CA ILE A 363 -24.06 -1.55 5.92
C ILE A 363 -25.29 -0.66 6.08
N ASP A 364 -26.49 -1.21 5.87
CA ASP A 364 -27.72 -0.44 5.96
C ASP A 364 -27.97 0.16 7.34
N THR A 365 -27.54 -0.49 8.42
CA THR A 365 -27.63 0.08 9.78
C THR A 365 -26.86 1.40 9.92
N LEU A 366 -25.82 1.62 9.12
CA LEU A 366 -25.04 2.86 9.17
C LEU A 366 -25.76 4.04 8.52
N TYR A 367 -26.77 3.79 7.70
CA TYR A 367 -27.54 4.80 6.96
C TYR A 367 -28.94 5.04 7.53
N VAL A 368 -29.31 4.32 8.58
CA VAL A 368 -30.52 4.62 9.36
C VAL A 368 -30.29 5.88 10.18
N GLU A 369 -31.28 6.81 10.14
CA GLU A 369 -31.26 8.07 10.90
C GLU A 369 -31.46 7.86 12.40
#